data_69ba753851fb7bda3498104c2c94a315
#
_entry.id   69ba753851fb7bda3498104c2c94a315
#
_cell.length_a   1.000
_cell.length_b   1.000
_cell.length_c   1.000
_cell.angle_alpha   90.00
_cell.angle_beta   90.00
_cell.angle_gamma   90.00
#
_symmetry.space_group_name_H-M   'P 1'
#
loop_
_entity.id
_entity.type
_entity.pdbx_description
1 polymer ?
#
loop_
_entity_poly.entity_id
_entity_poly.type
_entity_poly.pdbx_seq_one_letter_code
_entity_poly.pdbx_strand_id
1 'polypeptide(L)'
;MTIDEMQAVLDELAEELPEVLYKELNGGIVLLPEAKESEYSRRGEGRSDLFTLGEYHHGGAMGNYIKIYYGSFEHIFGYLSDEDMKKELRHTLRHEFRHHIETLAGDKGLIKEDESFLRDYLDGALPVRGRKSGPLRRL
;
A
#
# COMPACT_ATOMS: atom_id res chain seq x y z
N MET A 1 -2.75 18.23 4.39
CA MET A 1 -2.68 17.18 5.43
C MET A 1 -1.25 17.13 5.95
N THR A 2 -1.08 17.14 7.25
CA THR A 2 0.25 17.05 7.82
C THR A 2 0.68 15.58 7.84
N ILE A 3 1.97 15.35 8.10
CA ILE A 3 2.47 13.99 8.12
C ILE A 3 1.85 13.21 9.29
N ASP A 4 1.59 13.89 10.41
CA ASP A 4 0.95 13.23 11.53
C ASP A 4 -0.47 12.84 11.21
N GLU A 5 -1.17 13.69 10.47
CA GLU A 5 -2.52 13.36 10.02
C GLU A 5 -2.49 12.19 9.05
N MET A 6 -1.51 12.17 8.17
CA MET A 6 -1.39 11.07 7.23
C MET A 6 -1.07 9.76 7.94
N GLN A 7 -0.26 9.82 9.00
CA GLN A 7 0.02 8.61 9.76
C GLN A 7 -1.28 8.05 10.39
N ALA A 8 -2.12 8.94 10.92
CA ALA A 8 -3.37 8.51 11.51
C ALA A 8 -4.28 7.89 10.46
N VAL A 9 -4.30 8.46 9.26
CA VAL A 9 -5.11 7.92 8.18
C VAL A 9 -4.57 6.56 7.76
N LEU A 10 -3.25 6.41 7.67
CA LEU A 10 -2.66 5.13 7.31
C LEU A 10 -3.01 4.07 8.34
N ASP A 11 -3.02 4.43 9.62
CA ASP A 11 -3.39 3.48 10.66
C ASP A 11 -4.83 3.00 10.47
N GLU A 12 -5.72 3.91 10.12
CA GLU A 12 -7.11 3.53 9.84
C GLU A 12 -7.20 2.62 8.64
N LEU A 13 -6.48 2.95 7.57
CA LEU A 13 -6.52 2.16 6.36
C LEU A 13 -5.93 0.77 6.59
N ALA A 14 -4.90 0.70 7.42
CA ALA A 14 -4.29 -0.58 7.73
C ALA A 14 -5.26 -1.49 8.47
N GLU A 15 -6.12 -0.91 9.30
CA GLU A 15 -7.09 -1.70 10.02
C GLU A 15 -8.23 -2.20 9.16
N GLU A 16 -8.41 -1.63 7.98
CA GLU A 16 -9.44 -2.09 7.05
C GLU A 16 -9.08 -3.44 6.44
N LEU A 17 -7.80 -3.80 6.47
CA LEU A 17 -7.34 -4.97 5.75
C LEU A 17 -7.32 -6.22 6.62
N PRO A 18 -7.62 -7.37 6.04
CA PRO A 18 -7.66 -8.62 6.82
C PRO A 18 -6.29 -8.96 7.37
N GLU A 19 -6.29 -9.56 8.53
CA GLU A 19 -5.07 -9.94 9.21
C GLU A 19 -4.13 -10.78 8.38
N VAL A 20 -4.67 -11.63 7.54
CA VAL A 20 -3.85 -12.55 6.76
C VAL A 20 -2.90 -11.80 5.83
N LEU A 21 -3.25 -10.57 5.45
CA LEU A 21 -2.38 -9.79 4.57
C LEU A 21 -1.08 -9.38 5.27
N TYR A 22 -1.07 -9.39 6.60
CA TYR A 22 0.13 -8.97 7.33
C TYR A 22 1.09 -10.11 7.61
N LYS A 23 0.75 -11.31 7.16
CA LYS A 23 1.64 -12.44 7.36
C LYS A 23 2.96 -12.17 6.68
N GLU A 24 4.05 -12.35 7.39
CA GLU A 24 5.41 -12.14 6.89
C GLU A 24 5.73 -10.69 6.50
N LEU A 25 4.87 -9.73 6.86
CA LEU A 25 5.19 -8.34 6.61
C LEU A 25 5.95 -7.83 7.85
N ASN A 26 7.17 -8.31 8.01
CA ASN A 26 7.96 -8.11 9.21
C ASN A 26 8.29 -6.67 9.52
N GLY A 27 8.54 -5.88 8.53
CA GLY A 27 8.87 -4.47 8.72
C GLY A 27 7.67 -3.54 8.73
N GLY A 28 6.48 -4.08 8.45
CA GLY A 28 5.26 -3.29 8.54
C GLY A 28 5.12 -2.24 7.46
N ILE A 29 4.39 -1.20 7.78
CA ILE A 29 4.15 -0.08 6.87
C ILE A 29 4.85 1.14 7.48
N VAL A 30 5.71 1.76 6.68
CA VAL A 30 6.51 2.89 7.15
C VAL A 30 6.17 4.14 6.36
N LEU A 31 5.87 5.23 7.04
CA LEU A 31 5.60 6.51 6.40
C LEU A 31 6.86 7.37 6.48
N LEU A 32 7.38 7.76 5.32
CA LEU A 32 8.60 8.55 5.25
C LEU A 32 8.26 9.97 4.81
N PRO A 33 8.98 10.96 5.33
CA PRO A 33 8.64 12.36 5.05
C PRO A 33 9.03 12.84 3.65
N GLU A 34 9.96 12.19 3.01
CA GLU A 34 10.47 12.74 1.75
C GLU A 34 9.55 12.53 0.55
N ALA A 35 9.83 13.34 -0.48
CA ALA A 35 9.23 13.13 -1.78
C ALA A 35 10.28 12.41 -2.61
N LYS A 36 9.95 11.22 -3.09
CA LYS A 36 10.91 10.43 -3.85
C LYS A 36 10.61 10.52 -5.33
N GLU A 37 11.53 11.11 -6.07
CA GLU A 37 11.36 11.21 -7.49
C GLU A 37 11.47 9.84 -8.11
N SER A 38 10.61 9.55 -9.07
CA SER A 38 10.64 8.27 -9.74
C SER A 38 11.87 8.18 -10.64
N GLU A 39 12.41 6.98 -10.82
CA GLU A 39 13.52 6.80 -11.72
C GLU A 39 13.08 7.07 -13.15
N TYR A 40 11.77 7.14 -13.40
CA TYR A 40 11.26 7.46 -14.72
C TYR A 40 11.06 8.96 -14.94
N SER A 41 11.38 9.77 -13.92
CA SER A 41 11.34 11.21 -14.08
C SER A 41 12.47 11.58 -15.01
N ARG A 42 12.14 12.34 -16.08
CA ARG A 42 13.12 12.61 -17.11
C ARG A 42 13.78 13.93 -16.95
N ARG A 43 14.90 13.93 -16.34
CA ARG A 43 15.62 15.15 -16.18
C ARG A 43 16.09 15.60 -17.54
N GLY A 44 16.08 16.82 -17.78
CA GLY A 44 16.53 17.33 -19.05
C GLY A 44 15.45 17.38 -20.10
N GLU A 45 14.31 16.79 -19.80
CA GLU A 45 13.20 16.83 -20.72
C GLU A 45 12.02 17.50 -20.05
N GLY A 46 12.22 18.17 -18.94
CA GLY A 46 11.15 18.87 -18.29
C GLY A 46 10.16 17.96 -17.57
N ARG A 47 10.48 16.69 -17.46
CA ARG A 47 9.60 15.75 -16.79
C ARG A 47 10.16 15.40 -15.43
N SER A 48 9.94 16.27 -14.47
CA SER A 48 10.38 15.98 -13.13
C SER A 48 9.17 15.86 -12.22
N ASP A 49 8.03 15.51 -12.81
CA ASP A 49 6.78 15.42 -12.09
C ASP A 49 6.36 14.01 -11.73
N LEU A 50 7.25 13.04 -11.94
CA LEU A 50 6.92 11.67 -11.61
C LEU A 50 7.50 11.32 -10.26
N PHE A 51 6.64 10.97 -9.33
CA PHE A 51 7.07 10.64 -7.99
C PHE A 51 6.59 9.27 -7.60
N THR A 52 7.39 8.59 -6.77
CA THR A 52 7.03 7.30 -6.25
C THR A 52 6.21 7.52 -4.99
N LEU A 53 5.00 7.01 -4.98
CA LEU A 53 4.09 7.19 -3.86
C LEU A 53 4.32 6.11 -2.79
N GLY A 54 4.60 4.90 -3.21
CA GLY A 54 4.86 3.81 -2.29
C GLY A 54 5.77 2.78 -2.92
N GLU A 55 6.34 1.92 -2.10
CA GLU A 55 7.20 0.84 -2.55
C GLU A 55 7.03 -0.36 -1.64
N TYR A 56 7.10 -1.54 -2.21
CA TYR A 56 7.14 -2.77 -1.46
C TYR A 56 8.56 -3.32 -1.51
N HIS A 57 9.10 -3.67 -0.37
CA HIS A 57 10.44 -4.22 -0.28
C HIS A 57 10.37 -5.66 0.22
N HIS A 58 11.15 -6.52 -0.41
CA HIS A 58 11.14 -7.94 -0.15
C HIS A 58 12.55 -8.40 0.20
N GLY A 59 12.68 -9.09 1.30
CA GLY A 59 13.97 -9.58 1.76
C GLY A 59 14.76 -8.48 2.44
N GLY A 60 16.02 -8.71 2.65
CA GLY A 60 16.87 -7.73 3.29
C GLY A 60 16.75 -7.75 4.80
N ALA A 61 17.41 -6.82 5.46
CA ALA A 61 17.52 -6.80 6.91
C ALA A 61 16.18 -6.59 7.60
N MET A 62 15.30 -5.81 7.02
CA MET A 62 13.99 -5.54 7.62
C MET A 62 12.93 -6.54 7.20
N GLY A 63 13.29 -7.52 6.38
CA GLY A 63 12.32 -8.46 5.86
C GLY A 63 11.44 -7.78 4.82
N ASN A 64 10.15 -8.10 4.82
CA ASN A 64 9.22 -7.51 3.86
C ASN A 64 8.56 -6.31 4.49
N TYR A 65 8.45 -5.21 3.77
CA TYR A 65 7.80 -4.03 4.31
C TYR A 65 7.35 -3.11 3.19
N ILE A 66 6.48 -2.17 3.55
CA ILE A 66 5.92 -1.21 2.62
C ILE A 66 6.34 0.19 3.06
N LYS A 67 6.81 0.99 2.10
CA LYS A 67 7.13 2.39 2.36
C LYS A 67 6.09 3.26 1.67
N ILE A 68 5.65 4.29 2.38
CA ILE A 68 4.76 5.30 1.79
C ILE A 68 5.49 6.63 1.92
N TYR A 69 5.53 7.40 0.86
CA TYR A 69 6.28 8.66 0.83
C TYR A 69 5.34 9.85 0.98
N TYR A 70 5.33 10.42 2.17
CA TYR A 70 4.46 11.55 2.48
C TYR A 70 4.70 12.72 1.52
N GLY A 71 5.97 13.07 1.30
CA GLY A 71 6.28 14.21 0.44
C GLY A 71 5.82 14.01 -0.98
N SER A 72 5.87 12.77 -1.47
CA SER A 72 5.38 12.48 -2.81
C SER A 72 3.88 12.70 -2.90
N PHE A 73 3.13 12.28 -1.86
CA PHE A 73 1.69 12.50 -1.84
C PHE A 73 1.37 13.98 -1.80
N GLU A 74 2.11 14.75 -0.99
CA GLU A 74 1.86 16.17 -0.93
C GLU A 74 2.18 16.87 -2.24
N HIS A 75 3.23 16.43 -2.90
CA HIS A 75 3.63 17.05 -4.16
C HIS A 75 2.59 16.81 -5.25
N ILE A 76 2.09 15.60 -5.36
CA ILE A 76 1.16 15.25 -6.43
C ILE A 76 -0.29 15.56 -6.07
N PHE A 77 -0.67 15.28 -4.83
CA PHE A 77 -2.07 15.34 -4.41
C PHE A 77 -2.36 16.37 -3.33
N GLY A 78 -1.39 17.26 -3.05
CA GLY A 78 -1.56 18.22 -1.95
C GLY A 78 -2.75 19.12 -2.09
N TYR A 79 -3.28 19.27 -3.30
CA TYR A 79 -4.45 20.12 -3.53
C TYR A 79 -5.78 19.42 -3.22
N LEU A 80 -5.74 18.14 -2.93
CA LEU A 80 -6.96 17.40 -2.69
C LEU A 80 -7.48 17.61 -1.27
N SER A 81 -8.78 17.39 -1.10
CA SER A 81 -9.36 17.35 0.23
C SER A 81 -8.78 16.17 1.00
N ASP A 82 -8.92 16.19 2.32
CA ASP A 82 -8.44 15.09 3.12
C ASP A 82 -9.15 13.79 2.75
N GLU A 83 -10.42 13.89 2.40
CA GLU A 83 -11.18 12.70 2.02
C GLU A 83 -10.64 12.09 0.74
N ASP A 84 -10.33 12.94 -0.25
CA ASP A 84 -9.79 12.43 -1.51
C ASP A 84 -8.35 11.98 -1.34
N MET A 85 -7.59 12.64 -0.47
CA MET A 85 -6.23 12.19 -0.17
C MET A 85 -6.28 10.78 0.44
N LYS A 86 -7.26 10.52 1.29
CA LYS A 86 -7.40 9.20 1.90
C LYS A 86 -7.68 8.14 0.85
N LYS A 87 -8.44 8.48 -0.19
CA LYS A 87 -8.72 7.55 -1.27
C LYS A 87 -7.43 7.20 -2.02
N GLU A 88 -6.59 8.19 -2.25
CA GLU A 88 -5.33 7.95 -2.96
C GLU A 88 -4.39 7.11 -2.10
N LEU A 89 -4.37 7.36 -0.80
CA LEU A 89 -3.56 6.56 0.10
C LEU A 89 -4.05 5.12 0.14
N ARG A 90 -5.37 4.93 0.16
CA ARG A 90 -5.93 3.59 0.17
C ARG A 90 -5.54 2.83 -1.08
N HIS A 91 -5.62 3.50 -2.22
CA HIS A 91 -5.29 2.89 -3.49
C HIS A 91 -3.81 2.47 -3.50
N THR A 92 -2.93 3.36 -3.05
CA THR A 92 -1.50 3.07 -3.05
C THR A 92 -1.18 1.94 -2.08
N LEU A 93 -1.75 1.98 -0.89
CA LEU A 93 -1.47 0.95 0.11
C LEU A 93 -1.91 -0.43 -0.41
N ARG A 94 -3.09 -0.50 -1.02
CA ARG A 94 -3.58 -1.77 -1.56
C ARG A 94 -2.71 -2.26 -2.70
N HIS A 95 -2.18 -1.35 -3.51
CA HIS A 95 -1.30 -1.72 -4.59
C HIS A 95 -0.01 -2.35 -4.06
N GLU A 96 0.53 -1.82 -2.98
CA GLU A 96 1.75 -2.40 -2.41
C GLU A 96 1.47 -3.74 -1.73
N PHE A 97 0.32 -3.90 -1.11
CA PHE A 97 -0.04 -5.18 -0.54
C PHE A 97 -0.21 -6.24 -1.63
N ARG A 98 -0.59 -5.82 -2.84
CA ARG A 98 -0.71 -6.76 -3.93
C ARG A 98 0.65 -7.38 -4.23
N HIS A 99 1.71 -6.57 -4.21
CA HIS A 99 3.05 -7.09 -4.40
C HIS A 99 3.42 -8.07 -3.30
N HIS A 100 2.99 -7.75 -2.07
CA HIS A 100 3.26 -8.63 -0.94
C HIS A 100 2.57 -9.99 -1.12
N ILE A 101 1.33 -9.99 -1.61
CA ILE A 101 0.62 -11.23 -1.86
C ILE A 101 1.35 -12.04 -2.92
N GLU A 102 1.87 -11.40 -3.94
CA GLU A 102 2.61 -12.08 -4.99
C GLU A 102 3.87 -12.73 -4.42
N THR A 103 4.54 -12.04 -3.49
CA THR A 103 5.71 -12.59 -2.85
C THR A 103 5.35 -13.80 -2.00
N LEU A 104 4.27 -13.70 -1.23
CA LEU A 104 3.86 -14.82 -0.40
C LEU A 104 3.48 -16.03 -1.23
N ALA A 105 2.82 -15.80 -2.35
CA ALA A 105 2.43 -16.90 -3.23
C ALA A 105 3.65 -17.63 -3.78
N GLY A 106 4.69 -16.88 -4.10
CA GLY A 106 5.89 -17.50 -4.64
C GLY A 106 6.77 -18.14 -3.61
N ASP A 107 6.92 -17.49 -2.45
CA ASP A 107 7.90 -17.94 -1.47
C ASP A 107 7.35 -18.76 -0.33
N LYS A 108 6.13 -18.50 0.07
CA LYS A 108 5.62 -19.07 1.30
C LYS A 108 4.46 -20.02 1.10
N GLY A 109 4.16 -20.35 -0.13
CA GLY A 109 3.15 -21.37 -0.37
C GLY A 109 1.73 -20.94 -0.08
N LEU A 110 1.43 -19.68 -0.29
CA LEU A 110 0.06 -19.22 -0.17
C LEU A 110 -0.74 -20.00 -1.22
N ILE A 111 -1.84 -20.62 -0.83
CA ILE A 111 -2.56 -21.44 -1.78
C ILE A 111 -3.24 -20.55 -2.81
N LYS A 112 -3.35 -21.09 -4.01
CA LYS A 112 -3.83 -20.34 -5.13
C LYS A 112 -5.19 -19.69 -4.96
N GLU A 113 -6.10 -20.38 -4.32
CA GLU A 113 -7.42 -19.83 -4.11
C GLU A 113 -7.38 -18.60 -3.20
N ASP A 114 -6.55 -18.66 -2.16
CA ASP A 114 -6.42 -17.55 -1.24
C ASP A 114 -5.76 -16.37 -1.94
N GLU A 115 -4.77 -16.65 -2.78
CA GLU A 115 -4.12 -15.59 -3.51
C GLU A 115 -5.11 -14.87 -4.42
N SER A 116 -5.92 -15.63 -5.13
CA SER A 116 -6.88 -15.05 -6.06
C SER A 116 -7.91 -14.19 -5.31
N PHE A 117 -8.40 -14.71 -4.19
CA PHE A 117 -9.38 -13.99 -3.40
C PHE A 117 -8.78 -12.70 -2.84
N LEU A 118 -7.55 -12.75 -2.35
CA LEU A 118 -6.90 -11.58 -1.80
C LEU A 118 -6.62 -10.54 -2.85
N ARG A 119 -6.25 -10.95 -4.05
CA ARG A 119 -6.03 -10.01 -5.12
C ARG A 119 -7.32 -9.30 -5.49
N ASP A 120 -8.40 -10.04 -5.58
CA ASP A 120 -9.70 -9.44 -5.91
C ASP A 120 -10.12 -8.48 -4.82
N TYR A 121 -9.87 -8.82 -3.58
CA TYR A 121 -10.20 -7.93 -2.46
C TYR A 121 -9.41 -6.62 -2.57
N LEU A 122 -8.11 -6.73 -2.81
CA LEU A 122 -7.28 -5.55 -2.91
C LEU A 122 -7.63 -4.68 -4.10
N ASP A 123 -8.09 -5.31 -5.18
CA ASP A 123 -8.46 -4.56 -6.37
C ASP A 123 -9.86 -3.95 -6.25
N GLY A 124 -10.54 -4.19 -5.13
CA GLY A 124 -11.86 -3.63 -4.95
C GLY A 124 -12.97 -4.39 -5.64
N ALA A 125 -12.67 -5.59 -6.10
CA ALA A 125 -13.67 -6.39 -6.81
C ALA A 125 -14.69 -6.99 -5.86
N LEU A 126 -14.37 -7.08 -4.59
CA LEU A 126 -15.27 -7.66 -3.59
C LEU A 126 -15.84 -6.54 -2.71
N PRO A 127 -17.06 -6.69 -2.25
CA PRO A 127 -17.68 -5.68 -1.43
C PRO A 127 -16.93 -5.50 -0.13
N VAL A 128 -16.65 -4.28 0.18
CA VAL A 128 -15.91 -3.98 1.36
C VAL A 128 -16.62 -4.40 2.61
N ARG A 129 -17.93 -4.16 2.73
CA ARG A 129 -18.57 -4.51 3.88
C ARG A 129 -18.98 -5.83 4.04
N GLY A 130 -19.41 -6.54 3.15
CA GLY A 130 -19.80 -7.88 3.37
C GLY A 130 -18.73 -8.67 3.99
N ARG A 131 -17.62 -8.14 3.90
CA ARG A 131 -16.54 -8.90 4.26
C ARG A 131 -16.39 -9.09 5.64
N LYS A 132 -16.98 -8.48 6.43
CA LYS A 132 -16.79 -8.76 7.74
C LYS A 132 -16.93 -10.14 8.00
N SER A 133 -17.73 -10.87 7.36
CA SER A 133 -17.89 -12.25 7.65
C SER A 133 -17.26 -13.07 6.56
N GLY A 134 -16.43 -12.52 5.79
CA GLY A 134 -15.81 -13.26 4.72
C GLY A 134 -14.82 -14.28 5.20
N PRO A 135 -14.48 -15.23 4.36
CA PRO A 135 -13.55 -16.28 4.70
C PRO A 135 -12.17 -15.77 5.06
N LEU A 136 -11.80 -14.63 4.58
CA LEU A 136 -10.52 -14.10 4.88
C LEU A 136 -10.25 -13.96 6.35
N ARG A 137 -11.26 -13.63 7.10
CA ARG A 137 -11.06 -13.44 8.47
C ARG A 137 -10.70 -14.70 9.14
N ARG A 138 -10.86 -15.81 8.53
CA ARG A 138 -10.60 -17.07 9.16
C ARG A 138 -9.30 -17.61 8.72
N LEU A 139 -8.69 -17.07 7.76
CA LEU A 139 -7.42 -17.56 7.24
C LEU A 139 -6.23 -17.19 8.16
#